data_8ff5ae3c066a582c5fc88180d282dbd7
#
_entry.id   8ff5ae3c066a582c5fc88180d282dbd7
#
_cell.length_a   1.000
_cell.length_b   1.000
_cell.length_c   1.000
_cell.angle_alpha   90.00
_cell.angle_beta   90.00
_cell.angle_gamma   90.00
#
_symmetry.space_group_name_H-M   'P 1'
#
loop_
_entity.id
_entity.type
_entity.pdbx_description
1 polymer ?
#
loop_
_entity_poly.entity_id
_entity_poly.type
_entity_poly.pdbx_seq_one_letter_code
_entity_poly.pdbx_strand_id
1 'polypeptide(L)'
;MVRHLKHHEKKLLKKTDLYTYKSDQGHRAGEIQRKYGITDVEYNTYNALCGSMRKMAHKLSQLEPEDPTRRKLESAMLEKLYSIGIIQKSREQGGALSQVEHLTVSAICRRRLPIVMVREQKMIQFVDKAIQAVAQGHVRVGTQIVQDPATLVTRNMVDFVQWVPNSKFKLAGQNYHGKRDDFDSLQL
;
A
#
# COMPACT_ATOMS: atom_id res chain seq x y z
N MET A 1 16.26 -16.86 39.76
CA MET A 1 15.00 -17.43 39.19
C MET A 1 14.23 -16.33 38.51
N VAL A 2 13.84 -16.51 37.25
CA VAL A 2 13.01 -15.54 36.52
C VAL A 2 11.55 -15.73 36.97
N ARG A 3 10.90 -14.65 37.42
CA ARG A 3 9.50 -14.66 37.88
C ARG A 3 8.56 -15.12 36.76
N HIS A 4 7.62 -16.00 37.03
CA HIS A 4 6.54 -16.32 36.11
C HIS A 4 5.60 -15.13 35.95
N LEU A 5 5.41 -14.69 34.69
CA LEU A 5 4.52 -13.59 34.37
C LEU A 5 3.05 -13.96 34.62
N LYS A 6 2.28 -13.05 35.20
CA LYS A 6 0.83 -13.18 35.37
C LYS A 6 0.10 -13.16 34.03
N HIS A 7 -1.16 -13.62 33.98
CA HIS A 7 -1.93 -13.74 32.74
C HIS A 7 -2.07 -12.38 32.00
N HIS A 8 -2.35 -11.31 32.72
CA HIS A 8 -2.46 -9.96 32.12
C HIS A 8 -1.11 -9.45 31.60
N GLU A 9 0.00 -9.75 32.25
CA GLU A 9 1.36 -9.40 31.79
C GLU A 9 1.71 -10.16 30.51
N LYS A 10 1.39 -11.47 30.43
CA LYS A 10 1.54 -12.25 29.20
C LYS A 10 0.69 -11.73 28.04
N LYS A 11 -0.55 -11.29 28.35
CA LYS A 11 -1.46 -10.70 27.36
C LYS A 11 -0.94 -9.34 26.86
N LEU A 12 -0.35 -8.54 27.76
CA LEU A 12 0.27 -7.27 27.40
C LEU A 12 1.48 -7.48 26.48
N LEU A 13 2.37 -8.42 26.80
CA LEU A 13 3.53 -8.76 25.97
C LEU A 13 3.15 -9.26 24.55
N LYS A 14 1.99 -9.90 24.43
CA LYS A 14 1.48 -10.31 23.10
C LYS A 14 0.95 -9.13 22.28
N LYS A 15 0.44 -8.09 22.95
CA LYS A 15 -0.14 -6.90 22.31
C LYS A 15 0.86 -5.80 22.03
N THR A 16 1.84 -5.65 22.89
CA THR A 16 2.80 -4.54 22.85
C THR A 16 4.20 -5.09 22.73
N ASP A 17 4.90 -4.73 21.67
CA ASP A 17 6.31 -5.00 21.52
C ASP A 17 7.12 -4.01 22.36
N LEU A 18 7.37 -4.38 23.62
CA LEU A 18 8.12 -3.55 24.57
C LEU A 18 9.62 -3.43 24.21
N TYR A 19 10.13 -4.30 23.36
CA TYR A 19 11.53 -4.27 22.91
C TYR A 19 11.76 -3.15 21.90
N THR A 20 10.96 -3.12 20.83
CA THR A 20 11.04 -2.07 19.81
C THR A 20 10.48 -0.76 20.33
N TYR A 21 9.48 -0.77 21.23
CA TYR A 21 8.93 0.43 21.86
C TYR A 21 10.00 1.23 22.63
N LYS A 22 10.95 0.57 23.29
CA LYS A 22 12.04 1.26 23.99
C LYS A 22 13.01 1.99 23.05
N SER A 23 13.27 1.43 21.87
CA SER A 23 14.16 2.05 20.89
C SER A 23 13.48 3.14 20.05
N ASP A 24 12.17 3.00 19.83
CA ASP A 24 11.41 3.76 18.85
C ASP A 24 10.31 4.64 19.50
N GLN A 25 10.02 4.44 20.79
CA GLN A 25 8.95 5.13 21.55
C GLN A 25 7.60 5.15 20.81
N GLY A 26 7.35 4.21 19.90
CA GLY A 26 6.14 4.15 19.08
C GLY A 26 6.03 5.24 17.99
N HIS A 27 7.05 6.09 17.82
CA HIS A 27 7.01 7.20 16.85
C HIS A 27 6.93 6.75 15.41
N ARG A 28 7.59 5.64 15.06
CA ARG A 28 7.63 5.13 13.69
C ARG A 28 6.25 4.80 13.12
N ALA A 29 5.37 4.20 13.93
CA ALA A 29 3.99 3.91 13.52
C ALA A 29 3.24 5.22 13.24
N GLY A 30 3.30 6.18 14.15
CA GLY A 30 2.66 7.49 14.00
C GLY A 30 3.20 8.31 12.81
N GLU A 31 4.50 8.22 12.52
CA GLU A 31 5.07 8.84 11.31
C GLU A 31 4.52 8.25 10.02
N ILE A 32 4.44 6.91 9.94
CA ILE A 32 3.89 6.22 8.77
C ILE A 32 2.41 6.56 8.61
N GLN A 33 1.65 6.57 9.69
CA GLN A 33 0.22 6.91 9.67
C GLN A 33 -0.01 8.33 9.15
N ARG A 34 0.70 9.32 9.70
CA ARG A 34 0.63 10.71 9.24
C ARG A 34 1.06 10.89 7.79
N LYS A 35 2.15 10.21 7.40
CA LYS A 35 2.70 10.30 6.04
C LYS A 35 1.76 9.78 4.96
N TYR A 36 1.02 8.72 5.26
CA TYR A 36 0.16 8.03 4.29
C TYR A 36 -1.34 8.22 4.55
N GLY A 37 -1.72 8.96 5.59
CA GLY A 37 -3.12 9.19 5.95
C GLY A 37 -3.86 7.89 6.26
N ILE A 38 -3.24 6.99 7.05
CA ILE A 38 -3.82 5.69 7.40
C ILE A 38 -4.24 5.64 8.87
N THR A 39 -5.29 4.87 9.16
CA THR A 39 -5.77 4.63 10.51
C THR A 39 -4.92 3.58 11.25
N ASP A 40 -5.03 3.53 12.59
CA ASP A 40 -4.37 2.50 13.41
C ASP A 40 -4.77 1.08 12.98
N VAL A 41 -6.03 0.87 12.65
CA VAL A 41 -6.57 -0.42 12.22
C VAL A 41 -5.93 -0.87 10.90
N GLU A 42 -5.86 0.02 9.91
CA GLU A 42 -5.21 -0.24 8.63
C GLU A 42 -3.71 -0.50 8.80
N TYR A 43 -3.02 0.29 9.64
CA TYR A 43 -1.61 0.07 9.94
C TYR A 43 -1.35 -1.32 10.52
N ASN A 44 -2.15 -1.73 11.52
CA ASN A 44 -2.04 -3.04 12.14
C ASN A 44 -2.30 -4.17 11.13
N THR A 45 -3.28 -4.01 10.26
CA THR A 45 -3.60 -4.97 9.19
C THR A 45 -2.42 -5.11 8.22
N TYR A 46 -1.84 -4.00 7.75
CA TYR A 46 -0.68 -4.02 6.86
C TYR A 46 0.57 -4.58 7.53
N ASN A 47 0.76 -4.30 8.83
CA ASN A 47 1.87 -4.86 9.58
C ASN A 47 1.74 -6.39 9.75
N ALA A 48 0.53 -6.88 10.00
CA ALA A 48 0.25 -8.32 10.06
C ALA A 48 0.50 -9.00 8.69
N LEU A 49 0.09 -8.36 7.59
CA LEU A 49 0.36 -8.85 6.22
C LEU A 49 1.86 -8.89 5.93
N CYS A 50 2.61 -7.84 6.24
CA CYS A 50 4.06 -7.83 6.11
C CYS A 50 4.72 -8.92 6.94
N GLY A 51 4.23 -9.14 8.17
CA GLY A 51 4.71 -10.21 9.06
C GLY A 51 4.49 -11.61 8.48
N SER A 52 3.32 -11.86 7.90
CA SER A 52 3.01 -13.16 7.27
C SER A 52 3.84 -13.41 6.01
N MET A 53 4.03 -12.39 5.16
CA MET A 53 4.89 -12.47 3.98
C MET A 53 6.35 -12.73 4.34
N ARG A 54 6.90 -12.02 5.34
CA ARG A 54 8.26 -12.26 5.85
C ARG A 54 8.45 -13.67 6.42
N LYS A 55 7.47 -14.16 7.20
CA LYS A 55 7.50 -15.53 7.73
C LYS A 55 7.47 -16.59 6.62
N MET A 56 6.69 -16.36 5.57
CA MET A 56 6.65 -17.24 4.40
C MET A 56 7.98 -17.25 3.67
N ALA A 57 8.56 -16.09 3.40
CA ALA A 57 9.87 -15.97 2.75
C ALA A 57 10.95 -16.66 3.56
N HIS A 58 10.98 -16.47 4.89
CA HIS A 58 11.93 -17.14 5.79
C HIS A 58 11.78 -18.66 5.79
N LYS A 59 10.54 -19.19 5.78
CA LYS A 59 10.31 -20.63 5.66
C LYS A 59 10.79 -21.18 4.31
N LEU A 60 10.58 -20.43 3.23
CA LEU A 60 11.07 -20.84 1.91
C LEU A 60 12.60 -20.80 1.83
N SER A 61 13.25 -19.85 2.50
CA SER A 61 14.72 -19.78 2.52
C SER A 61 15.37 -20.94 3.27
N GLN A 62 14.65 -21.59 4.19
CA GLN A 62 15.13 -22.77 4.93
C GLN A 62 15.08 -24.08 4.11
N LEU A 63 14.30 -24.12 3.02
CA LEU A 63 14.24 -25.28 2.14
C LEU A 63 15.47 -25.36 1.24
N GLU A 64 15.77 -26.55 0.73
CA GLU A 64 16.89 -26.72 -0.20
C GLU A 64 16.70 -25.93 -1.49
N PRO A 65 17.76 -25.32 -2.07
CA PRO A 65 17.67 -24.51 -3.30
C PRO A 65 17.16 -25.28 -4.52
N GLU A 66 17.43 -26.61 -4.55
CA GLU A 66 17.07 -27.48 -5.66
C GLU A 66 15.62 -27.99 -5.58
N ASP A 67 14.94 -27.81 -4.45
CA ASP A 67 13.56 -28.28 -4.27
C ASP A 67 12.61 -27.62 -5.29
N PRO A 68 11.91 -28.40 -6.11
CA PRO A 68 10.96 -27.88 -7.11
C PRO A 68 9.79 -27.14 -6.47
N THR A 69 9.38 -27.52 -5.26
CA THR A 69 8.30 -26.84 -4.53
C THR A 69 8.74 -25.45 -4.09
N ARG A 70 9.96 -25.31 -3.58
CA ARG A 70 10.55 -24.01 -3.24
C ARG A 70 10.59 -23.09 -4.45
N ARG A 71 11.15 -23.57 -5.57
CA ARG A 71 11.30 -22.77 -6.80
C ARG A 71 9.94 -22.27 -7.33
N LYS A 72 8.92 -23.12 -7.29
CA LYS A 72 7.56 -22.80 -7.75
C LYS A 72 6.90 -21.77 -6.85
N LEU A 73 6.95 -21.93 -5.52
CA LEU A 73 6.36 -21.00 -4.56
C LEU A 73 7.10 -19.65 -4.54
N GLU A 74 8.43 -19.68 -4.61
CA GLU A 74 9.25 -18.47 -4.69
C GLU A 74 8.91 -17.64 -5.94
N SER A 75 8.85 -18.27 -7.12
CA SER A 75 8.51 -17.56 -8.35
C SER A 75 7.11 -16.95 -8.29
N ALA A 76 6.11 -17.73 -7.85
CA ALA A 76 4.73 -17.25 -7.73
C ALA A 76 4.60 -16.09 -6.74
N MET A 77 5.31 -16.16 -5.59
CA MET A 77 5.29 -15.09 -4.60
C MET A 77 5.96 -13.81 -5.11
N LEU A 78 7.14 -13.92 -5.70
CA LEU A 78 7.87 -12.77 -6.23
C LEU A 78 7.12 -12.11 -7.40
N GLU A 79 6.55 -12.91 -8.29
CA GLU A 79 5.75 -12.40 -9.41
C GLU A 79 4.50 -11.67 -8.93
N LYS A 80 3.77 -12.24 -7.98
CA LYS A 80 2.59 -11.60 -7.39
C LYS A 80 2.93 -10.30 -6.66
N LEU A 81 3.98 -10.26 -5.85
CA LEU A 81 4.40 -9.05 -5.16
C LEU A 81 4.93 -7.98 -6.13
N TYR A 82 5.55 -8.40 -7.23
CA TYR A 82 5.98 -7.51 -8.29
C TYR A 82 4.79 -6.91 -9.05
N SER A 83 3.81 -7.72 -9.43
CA SER A 83 2.60 -7.25 -10.14
C SER A 83 1.80 -6.25 -9.31
N ILE A 84 1.70 -6.46 -7.99
CA ILE A 84 1.10 -5.49 -7.07
C ILE A 84 1.98 -4.22 -6.96
N GLY A 85 3.29 -4.33 -7.19
CA GLY A 85 4.24 -3.21 -7.09
C GLY A 85 4.83 -3.01 -5.70
N ILE A 86 4.76 -4.01 -4.83
CA ILE A 86 5.32 -3.98 -3.48
C ILE A 86 6.84 -4.11 -3.52
N ILE A 87 7.36 -5.02 -4.39
CA ILE A 87 8.80 -5.19 -4.65
C ILE A 87 9.20 -4.54 -5.98
N GLN A 88 10.45 -4.15 -6.09
CA GLN A 88 10.92 -3.42 -7.27
C GLN A 88 11.36 -4.32 -8.41
N LYS A 89 11.97 -5.47 -8.10
CA LYS A 89 12.50 -6.41 -9.07
C LYS A 89 11.70 -7.70 -9.09
N SER A 90 11.32 -8.18 -10.28
CA SER A 90 10.80 -9.53 -10.48
C SER A 90 11.94 -10.57 -10.37
N ARG A 91 11.59 -11.86 -10.34
CA ARG A 91 12.58 -12.94 -10.35
C ARG A 91 13.47 -12.86 -11.59
N GLU A 92 12.92 -12.60 -12.76
CA GLU A 92 13.65 -12.45 -14.04
C GLU A 92 14.68 -11.32 -14.00
N GLN A 93 14.43 -10.28 -13.20
CA GLN A 93 15.31 -9.14 -13.00
C GLN A 93 16.29 -9.32 -11.82
N GLY A 94 16.48 -10.56 -11.35
CA GLY A 94 17.34 -10.86 -10.21
C GLY A 94 16.71 -10.55 -8.84
N GLY A 95 15.37 -10.56 -8.76
CA GLY A 95 14.65 -10.48 -7.48
C GLY A 95 14.89 -11.71 -6.63
N ALA A 96 15.19 -11.53 -5.36
CA ALA A 96 15.45 -12.59 -4.40
C ALA A 96 14.49 -12.51 -3.20
N LEU A 97 14.35 -13.61 -2.46
CA LEU A 97 13.55 -13.70 -1.23
C LEU A 97 13.98 -12.66 -0.17
N SER A 98 15.24 -12.24 -0.17
CA SER A 98 15.75 -11.21 0.73
C SER A 98 14.98 -9.88 0.62
N GLN A 99 14.45 -9.52 -0.55
CA GLN A 99 13.60 -8.33 -0.71
C GLN A 99 12.29 -8.45 0.08
N VAL A 100 11.75 -9.67 0.19
CA VAL A 100 10.53 -9.94 0.94
C VAL A 100 10.78 -9.98 2.44
N GLU A 101 11.94 -10.48 2.88
CA GLU A 101 12.34 -10.49 4.28
C GLU A 101 12.48 -9.08 4.88
N HIS A 102 12.88 -8.11 4.06
CA HIS A 102 13.01 -6.70 4.46
C HIS A 102 11.77 -5.85 4.14
N LEU A 103 10.63 -6.49 3.82
CA LEU A 103 9.40 -5.79 3.48
C LEU A 103 8.89 -4.95 4.66
N THR A 104 8.50 -3.71 4.37
CA THR A 104 7.96 -2.76 5.36
C THR A 104 6.52 -2.36 5.02
N VAL A 105 5.77 -1.89 6.02
CA VAL A 105 4.40 -1.37 5.86
C VAL A 105 4.34 -0.28 4.79
N SER A 106 5.37 0.58 4.73
CA SER A 106 5.46 1.65 3.72
C SER A 106 5.43 1.15 2.28
N ALA A 107 5.86 -0.10 2.02
CA ALA A 107 5.81 -0.67 0.67
C ALA A 107 4.36 -0.92 0.21
N ILE A 108 3.50 -1.39 1.11
CA ILE A 108 2.07 -1.57 0.84
C ILE A 108 1.38 -0.20 0.75
N CYS A 109 1.66 0.71 1.68
CA CYS A 109 1.05 2.05 1.70
C CYS A 109 1.31 2.83 0.40
N ARG A 110 2.48 2.67 -0.21
CA ARG A 110 2.81 3.31 -1.51
C ARG A 110 1.89 2.87 -2.65
N ARG A 111 1.27 1.71 -2.55
CA ARG A 111 0.36 1.17 -3.57
C ARG A 111 -1.11 1.51 -3.34
N ARG A 112 -1.44 2.23 -2.27
CA ARG A 112 -2.80 2.73 -2.05
C ARG A 112 -3.16 3.77 -3.12
N LEU A 113 -4.41 3.75 -3.57
CA LEU A 113 -4.91 4.64 -4.62
C LEU A 113 -4.60 6.14 -4.36
N PRO A 114 -4.86 6.73 -3.17
CA PRO A 114 -4.54 8.13 -2.92
C PRO A 114 -3.04 8.45 -3.05
N ILE A 115 -2.17 7.50 -2.68
CA ILE A 115 -0.72 7.69 -2.75
C ILE A 115 -0.23 7.62 -4.20
N VAL A 116 -0.78 6.71 -5.00
CA VAL A 116 -0.50 6.61 -6.44
C VAL A 116 -0.92 7.88 -7.16
N MET A 117 -2.09 8.45 -6.84
CA MET A 117 -2.58 9.72 -7.39
C MET A 117 -1.62 10.88 -7.12
N VAL A 118 -1.04 10.94 -5.90
CA VAL A 118 -0.13 12.03 -5.51
C VAL A 118 1.26 11.84 -6.10
N ARG A 119 1.81 10.61 -6.06
CA ARG A 119 3.22 10.36 -6.39
C ARG A 119 3.46 10.01 -7.84
N GLU A 120 2.64 9.14 -8.41
CA GLU A 120 2.86 8.61 -9.76
C GLU A 120 2.10 9.45 -10.78
N GLN A 121 0.81 9.69 -10.56
CA GLN A 121 -0.03 10.44 -11.50
C GLN A 121 0.00 11.97 -11.31
N LYS A 122 0.49 12.45 -10.15
CA LYS A 122 0.57 13.88 -9.82
C LYS A 122 -0.76 14.64 -10.00
N MET A 123 -1.87 13.97 -9.78
CA MET A 123 -3.22 14.53 -9.95
C MET A 123 -3.57 15.51 -8.82
N ILE A 124 -3.04 15.28 -7.63
CA ILE A 124 -3.26 16.09 -6.42
C ILE A 124 -1.93 16.23 -5.68
N GLN A 125 -1.74 17.35 -4.98
CA GLN A 125 -0.51 17.61 -4.22
C GLN A 125 -0.51 16.96 -2.83
N PHE A 126 -1.67 16.90 -2.16
CA PHE A 126 -1.79 16.47 -0.76
C PHE A 126 -2.53 15.14 -0.64
N VAL A 127 -2.00 14.24 0.21
CA VAL A 127 -2.57 12.91 0.45
C VAL A 127 -3.98 12.99 1.03
N ASP A 128 -4.22 13.89 1.99
CA ASP A 128 -5.53 14.05 2.64
C ASP A 128 -6.62 14.47 1.63
N LYS A 129 -6.27 15.34 0.69
CA LYS A 129 -7.19 15.75 -0.38
C LYS A 129 -7.44 14.60 -1.38
N ALA A 130 -6.43 13.78 -1.63
CA ALA A 130 -6.59 12.58 -2.45
C ALA A 130 -7.53 11.56 -1.78
N ILE A 131 -7.39 11.33 -0.48
CA ILE A 131 -8.28 10.47 0.29
C ILE A 131 -9.72 10.97 0.21
N GLN A 132 -9.95 12.27 0.42
CA GLN A 132 -11.27 12.87 0.32
C GLN A 132 -11.86 12.74 -1.08
N ALA A 133 -11.07 12.98 -2.14
CA ALA A 133 -11.52 12.86 -3.53
C ALA A 133 -11.92 11.42 -3.89
N VAL A 134 -11.18 10.42 -3.40
CA VAL A 134 -11.53 9.01 -3.58
C VAL A 134 -12.82 8.67 -2.83
N ALA A 135 -12.94 9.04 -1.55
CA ALA A 135 -14.13 8.78 -0.73
C ALA A 135 -15.40 9.42 -1.32
N GLN A 136 -15.27 10.56 -1.99
CA GLN A 136 -16.36 11.25 -2.68
C GLN A 136 -16.69 10.66 -4.06
N GLY A 137 -15.95 9.63 -4.53
CA GLY A 137 -16.21 8.98 -5.81
C GLY A 137 -15.78 9.81 -7.04
N HIS A 138 -14.83 10.73 -6.89
CA HIS A 138 -14.32 11.53 -8.01
C HIS A 138 -13.27 10.82 -8.86
N VAL A 139 -12.83 9.63 -8.44
CA VAL A 139 -11.73 8.88 -9.06
C VAL A 139 -12.24 7.55 -9.61
N ARG A 140 -11.74 7.19 -10.80
CA ARG A 140 -11.97 5.89 -11.41
C ARG A 140 -10.66 5.19 -11.72
N VAL A 141 -10.68 3.88 -11.69
CA VAL A 141 -9.59 3.02 -12.18
C VAL A 141 -10.14 2.23 -13.38
N GLY A 142 -9.68 2.58 -14.55
CA GLY A 142 -10.28 2.09 -15.79
C GLY A 142 -11.75 2.55 -15.93
N THR A 143 -12.68 1.59 -15.94
CA THR A 143 -14.13 1.85 -16.03
C THR A 143 -14.82 1.98 -14.68
N GLN A 144 -14.21 1.51 -13.59
CA GLN A 144 -14.82 1.42 -12.27
C GLN A 144 -14.53 2.68 -11.42
N ILE A 145 -15.57 3.24 -10.82
CA ILE A 145 -15.44 4.30 -9.81
C ILE A 145 -15.04 3.63 -8.49
N VAL A 146 -13.98 4.13 -7.87
CA VAL A 146 -13.46 3.62 -6.62
C VAL A 146 -13.68 4.63 -5.51
N GLN A 147 -14.36 4.20 -4.44
CA GLN A 147 -14.65 5.04 -3.26
C GLN A 147 -13.84 4.63 -2.03
N ASP A 148 -13.17 3.47 -2.06
CA ASP A 148 -12.35 2.99 -0.96
C ASP A 148 -10.90 3.47 -1.10
N PRO A 149 -10.42 4.34 -0.18
CA PRO A 149 -9.02 4.79 -0.18
C PRO A 149 -8.00 3.68 0.10
N ALA A 150 -8.44 2.56 0.70
CA ALA A 150 -7.56 1.42 1.00
C ALA A 150 -7.24 0.56 -0.23
N THR A 151 -7.93 0.79 -1.36
CA THR A 151 -7.71 0.05 -2.61
C THR A 151 -6.27 0.10 -3.06
N LEU A 152 -5.68 -1.08 -3.32
CA LEU A 152 -4.32 -1.22 -3.83
C LEU A 152 -4.32 -1.24 -5.36
N VAL A 153 -3.52 -0.36 -5.95
CA VAL A 153 -3.38 -0.25 -7.41
C VAL A 153 -2.19 -1.08 -7.87
N THR A 154 -2.42 -2.04 -8.77
CA THR A 154 -1.34 -2.82 -9.38
C THR A 154 -0.54 -1.98 -10.37
N ARG A 155 0.67 -2.44 -10.75
CA ARG A 155 1.52 -1.71 -11.72
C ARG A 155 0.79 -1.42 -13.04
N ASN A 156 0.10 -2.43 -13.56
CA ASN A 156 -0.61 -2.33 -14.83
C ASN A 156 -1.84 -1.41 -14.77
N MET A 157 -2.35 -1.12 -13.58
CA MET A 157 -3.53 -0.26 -13.38
C MET A 157 -3.19 1.21 -13.10
N VAL A 158 -1.92 1.52 -12.88
CA VAL A 158 -1.50 2.91 -12.56
C VAL A 158 -1.92 3.89 -13.64
N ASP A 159 -1.71 3.56 -14.91
CA ASP A 159 -2.00 4.44 -16.04
C ASP A 159 -3.51 4.61 -16.28
N PHE A 160 -4.32 3.73 -15.72
CA PHE A 160 -5.78 3.80 -15.81
C PHE A 160 -6.44 4.58 -14.66
N VAL A 161 -5.65 5.13 -13.74
CA VAL A 161 -6.16 6.01 -12.67
C VAL A 161 -6.48 7.38 -13.26
N GLN A 162 -7.76 7.76 -13.27
CA GLN A 162 -8.23 8.98 -13.89
C GLN A 162 -9.38 9.62 -13.10
N TRP A 163 -9.64 10.91 -13.36
CA TRP A 163 -10.84 11.58 -12.87
C TRP A 163 -12.09 11.03 -13.55
N VAL A 164 -13.17 10.95 -12.81
CA VAL A 164 -14.50 10.69 -13.39
C VAL A 164 -14.85 11.84 -14.33
N PRO A 165 -15.48 11.60 -15.51
CA PRO A 165 -15.78 12.63 -16.50
C PRO A 165 -16.49 13.87 -15.93
N ASN A 166 -17.49 13.67 -15.07
CA ASN A 166 -18.29 14.73 -14.46
C ASN A 166 -17.77 15.20 -13.10
N SER A 167 -16.52 14.86 -12.76
CA SER A 167 -15.91 15.27 -11.51
C SER A 167 -15.61 16.77 -11.50
N LYS A 168 -15.97 17.45 -10.41
CA LYS A 168 -15.64 18.89 -10.20
C LYS A 168 -14.15 19.17 -10.34
N PHE A 169 -13.29 18.24 -9.94
CA PHE A 169 -11.83 18.36 -10.07
C PHE A 169 -11.39 18.37 -11.54
N LYS A 170 -11.97 17.50 -12.38
CA LYS A 170 -11.69 17.49 -13.83
C LYS A 170 -12.16 18.77 -14.49
N LEU A 171 -13.38 19.19 -14.19
CA LEU A 171 -13.96 20.41 -14.74
C LEU A 171 -13.17 21.66 -14.34
N ALA A 172 -12.76 21.77 -13.07
CA ALA A 172 -11.92 22.87 -12.59
C ALA A 172 -10.56 22.90 -13.30
N GLY A 173 -9.92 21.73 -13.49
CA GLY A 173 -8.67 21.63 -14.24
C GLY A 173 -8.82 22.01 -15.72
N GLN A 174 -9.89 21.59 -16.38
CA GLN A 174 -10.18 21.95 -17.77
C GLN A 174 -10.44 23.46 -17.92
N ASN A 175 -11.20 24.05 -17.00
CA ASN A 175 -11.43 25.50 -16.97
C ASN A 175 -10.13 26.28 -16.78
N TYR A 176 -9.27 25.85 -15.84
CA TYR A 176 -7.99 26.50 -15.59
C TYR A 176 -7.06 26.45 -16.81
N HIS A 177 -7.05 25.35 -17.55
CA HIS A 177 -6.22 25.18 -18.73
C HIS A 177 -6.86 25.70 -20.03
N GLY A 178 -8.07 26.27 -19.99
CA GLY A 178 -8.79 26.73 -21.16
C GLY A 178 -9.12 25.62 -22.17
N LYS A 179 -9.25 24.38 -21.69
CA LYS A 179 -9.52 23.18 -22.52
C LYS A 179 -10.99 22.78 -22.53
N ARG A 180 -11.86 23.59 -21.91
CA ARG A 180 -13.30 23.34 -21.92
C ARG A 180 -13.90 23.98 -23.15
N ASP A 181 -14.60 23.18 -23.94
CA ASP A 181 -15.37 23.65 -25.09
C ASP A 181 -16.68 24.30 -24.62
N ASP A 182 -17.11 25.34 -25.29
CA ASP A 182 -18.38 26.03 -25.00
C ASP A 182 -19.57 25.09 -25.14
N PHE A 183 -19.51 24.13 -26.07
CA PHE A 183 -20.52 23.11 -26.27
C PHE A 183 -20.67 22.17 -25.05
N ASP A 184 -19.57 21.77 -24.41
CA ASP A 184 -19.60 21.00 -23.20
C ASP A 184 -20.16 21.76 -21.99
N SER A 185 -20.16 23.11 -22.07
CA SER A 185 -20.71 23.99 -21.03
C SER A 185 -22.24 24.05 -21.06
N LEU A 186 -22.83 23.79 -22.21
CA LEU A 186 -24.30 23.87 -22.43
C LEU A 186 -25.02 22.55 -22.06
N GLN A 187 -24.29 21.45 -21.83
CA GLN A 187 -24.85 20.13 -21.49
C GLN A 187 -25.03 19.88 -19.98
N LEU A 188 -24.73 20.83 -19.13
CA LEU A 188 -24.90 20.81 -17.68
C LEU A 188 -26.08 21.69 -17.26
#